data_afbf69a9be0d275209aa80638210e6af
#
_entry.id   afbf69a9be0d275209aa80638210e6af
#
_cell.length_a   1.000
_cell.length_b   1.000
_cell.length_c   1.000
_cell.angle_alpha   90.00
_cell.angle_beta   90.00
_cell.angle_gamma   90.00
#
_symmetry.space_group_name_H-M   'P 1'
#
loop_
_entity.id
_entity.type
_entity.pdbx_description
1 polymer ?
#
loop_
_entity_poly.entity_id
_entity_poly.type
_entity_poly.pdbx_seq_one_letter_code
_entity_poly.pdbx_strand_id
1 'polypeptide(L)'
;MLFYLSNYKISKSNLDTKIYSSIMLFFVGYTIFSSSPFAGCVEASNIGCNSSSLLPFQNLVSSQIGRGPNPLLQNHPLMAIHPPFLYIGYVGMSAPFVATISRLALRNSTNEWISTAQKLTFVPWLFLTIGISLGAIWSYEVLGWGGYWAWDPVENVSFIPWLLSTAFLHSAKVTKQNNSLLNWNYVLVGLMFLSTLFGTFITRSGVLISVHAFSNGSIGTYLLIGILLFSILFLYIGSINSKYFLTSKKLNNIFGRSGFFIANNILLFSSAIIVFIGTIYPLFYETFFGRQITIGRNYFDVLVGPVLLLLLFLIIFSIKLPIKDINLKSFYEENIIFINSSLLISIIFLLFFNRSIMLSLTTVVSFSLITLILKNFIMNFNKVLSPSFWSGQIAHLGLGVLAIGIILNFTQSFSQEFEVNSFDNFLFSENNYLIYDVVEENLPEKTVLKLPISNGKITKYTS
;
A
#
# COMPACT_ATOMS: atom_id res chain seq x y z
N MET A 1 17.46 8.02 -8.76
CA MET A 1 17.35 8.84 -7.56
C MET A 1 18.25 10.07 -7.57
N LEU A 2 19.55 9.95 -7.81
CA LEU A 2 20.46 11.11 -8.03
C LEU A 2 19.97 12.01 -9.17
N PHE A 3 19.45 11.46 -10.25
CA PHE A 3 18.85 12.18 -11.37
C PHE A 3 17.62 12.99 -10.94
N TYR A 4 16.75 12.41 -10.08
CA TYR A 4 15.59 13.10 -9.53
C TYR A 4 15.99 14.28 -8.63
N LEU A 5 16.98 14.08 -7.77
CA LEU A 5 17.54 15.13 -6.91
C LEU A 5 18.34 16.19 -7.72
N SER A 6 18.91 15.82 -8.89
CA SER A 6 19.68 16.76 -9.73
C SER A 6 18.79 17.71 -10.51
N ASN A 7 17.64 17.28 -10.98
CA ASN A 7 16.71 18.09 -11.76
C ASN A 7 15.84 19.03 -10.91
N TYR A 8 15.65 18.70 -9.62
CA TYR A 8 15.12 19.68 -8.70
C TYR A 8 16.26 20.61 -8.27
N LYS A 9 16.09 21.93 -8.47
CA LYS A 9 16.95 23.01 -7.90
C LYS A 9 16.85 23.01 -6.36
N ILE A 10 17.02 21.85 -5.72
CA ILE A 10 17.13 21.73 -4.29
C ILE A 10 18.56 22.10 -3.99
N SER A 11 18.76 23.12 -3.18
CA SER A 11 20.06 23.44 -2.59
C SER A 11 20.59 22.17 -1.91
N LYS A 12 21.52 21.49 -2.60
CA LYS A 12 22.16 20.28 -2.07
C LYS A 12 23.07 20.72 -0.94
N SER A 13 22.70 20.39 0.29
CA SER A 13 23.67 20.51 1.37
C SER A 13 24.64 19.32 1.30
N ASN A 14 25.89 19.52 1.71
CA ASN A 14 26.85 18.42 1.86
C ASN A 14 26.29 17.33 2.81
N LEU A 15 25.39 17.70 3.73
CA LEU A 15 24.74 16.80 4.66
C LEU A 15 23.71 15.89 3.96
N ASP A 16 22.92 16.38 3.01
CA ASP A 16 22.00 15.55 2.20
C ASP A 16 22.80 14.41 1.55
N THR A 17 23.93 14.75 0.93
CA THR A 17 24.79 13.76 0.27
C THR A 17 25.36 12.74 1.26
N LYS A 18 25.82 13.19 2.45
CA LYS A 18 26.36 12.29 3.48
C LYS A 18 25.30 11.31 3.98
N ILE A 19 24.09 11.77 4.31
CA ILE A 19 23.01 10.91 4.78
C ILE A 19 22.58 9.92 3.69
N TYR A 20 22.48 10.39 2.44
CA TYR A 20 22.22 9.51 1.31
C TYR A 20 23.29 8.44 1.13
N SER A 21 24.56 8.84 1.17
CA SER A 21 25.67 7.89 1.06
C SER A 21 25.66 6.87 2.20
N SER A 22 25.26 7.28 3.42
CA SER A 22 25.12 6.35 4.55
C SER A 22 24.00 5.33 4.33
N ILE A 23 22.86 5.76 3.80
CA ILE A 23 21.75 4.86 3.43
C ILE A 23 22.20 3.89 2.31
N MET A 24 22.85 4.42 1.27
CA MET A 24 23.38 3.60 0.17
C MET A 24 24.43 2.60 0.68
N LEU A 25 25.34 3.03 1.53
CA LEU A 25 26.36 2.14 2.11
C LEU A 25 25.72 1.04 2.95
N PHE A 26 24.67 1.36 3.72
CA PHE A 26 23.90 0.35 4.45
C PHE A 26 23.31 -0.71 3.49
N PHE A 27 22.67 -0.32 2.40
CA PHE A 27 22.09 -1.28 1.45
C PHE A 27 23.14 -2.00 0.62
N VAL A 28 24.28 -1.36 0.30
CA VAL A 28 25.41 -2.05 -0.35
C VAL A 28 25.99 -3.10 0.59
N GLY A 29 26.21 -2.75 1.87
CA GLY A 29 26.62 -3.72 2.89
C GLY A 29 25.63 -4.88 3.03
N TYR A 30 24.32 -4.56 3.08
CA TYR A 30 23.26 -5.57 3.06
C TYR A 30 23.38 -6.52 1.86
N THR A 31 23.57 -5.96 0.65
CA THR A 31 23.69 -6.77 -0.57
C THR A 31 24.92 -7.67 -0.53
N ILE A 32 26.07 -7.14 -0.05
CA ILE A 32 27.33 -7.90 -0.01
C ILE A 32 27.29 -8.99 1.06
N PHE A 33 26.86 -8.66 2.29
CA PHE A 33 27.00 -9.56 3.44
C PHE A 33 25.84 -10.50 3.67
N SER A 34 24.63 -10.13 3.23
CA SER A 34 23.42 -10.89 3.55
C SER A 34 22.67 -11.44 2.33
N SER A 35 22.83 -10.86 1.16
CA SER A 35 22.05 -11.24 -0.03
C SER A 35 22.86 -11.02 -1.31
N SER A 36 24.09 -11.50 -1.34
CA SER A 36 24.97 -11.27 -2.48
C SER A 36 24.47 -12.01 -3.74
N PRO A 37 24.16 -11.30 -4.81
CA PRO A 37 23.84 -11.93 -6.10
C PRO A 37 25.10 -12.53 -6.78
N PHE A 38 26.28 -12.25 -6.26
CA PHE A 38 27.57 -12.72 -6.77
C PHE A 38 28.15 -13.87 -5.97
N ALA A 39 27.46 -14.32 -4.90
CA ALA A 39 27.89 -15.46 -4.13
C ALA A 39 27.72 -16.74 -4.97
N GLY A 40 28.83 -17.43 -5.19
CA GLY A 40 28.82 -18.73 -5.83
C GLY A 40 28.65 -19.86 -4.83
N CYS A 41 28.00 -20.94 -5.22
CA CYS A 41 27.84 -22.12 -4.39
C CYS A 41 29.17 -22.88 -4.30
N VAL A 42 29.61 -23.18 -3.06
CA VAL A 42 30.80 -23.96 -2.79
C VAL A 42 30.45 -25.42 -2.47
N GLU A 43 29.32 -25.63 -1.83
CA GLU A 43 28.84 -26.92 -1.43
C GLU A 43 27.36 -27.08 -1.76
N ALA A 44 27.02 -27.94 -2.71
CA ALA A 44 25.67 -28.17 -3.17
C ALA A 44 25.04 -29.36 -2.45
N SER A 45 23.75 -29.24 -2.13
CA SER A 45 22.90 -30.37 -1.72
C SER A 45 21.82 -30.64 -2.76
N ASN A 46 21.09 -31.75 -2.59
CA ASN A 46 19.97 -32.10 -3.48
C ASN A 46 18.83 -31.06 -3.46
N ILE A 47 18.83 -30.12 -2.49
CA ILE A 47 17.77 -29.14 -2.29
C ILE A 47 18.26 -27.70 -2.60
N GLY A 48 19.56 -27.52 -2.89
CA GLY A 48 20.14 -26.20 -3.15
C GLY A 48 21.58 -26.06 -2.68
N CYS A 49 22.02 -24.85 -2.39
CA CYS A 49 23.37 -24.55 -1.94
C CYS A 49 23.47 -24.55 -0.41
N ASN A 50 24.30 -25.42 0.16
CA ASN A 50 24.54 -25.47 1.62
C ASN A 50 25.50 -24.38 2.10
N SER A 51 26.50 -24.04 1.28
CA SER A 51 27.42 -22.96 1.59
C SER A 51 27.75 -22.13 0.35
N SER A 52 27.82 -20.82 0.51
CA SER A 52 28.16 -19.87 -0.55
C SER A 52 29.40 -19.07 -0.18
N SER A 53 30.20 -18.72 -1.18
CA SER A 53 31.38 -17.87 -1.02
C SER A 53 31.32 -16.66 -1.94
N LEU A 54 31.75 -15.52 -1.41
CA LEU A 54 31.98 -14.28 -2.15
C LEU A 54 33.34 -14.25 -2.87
N LEU A 55 34.22 -15.19 -2.55
CA LEU A 55 35.59 -15.18 -3.09
C LEU A 55 35.58 -15.80 -4.50
N PRO A 56 36.02 -15.09 -5.55
CA PRO A 56 35.97 -15.56 -6.93
C PRO A 56 36.95 -16.68 -7.25
N PHE A 57 37.79 -17.06 -6.28
CA PHE A 57 38.86 -18.06 -6.47
C PHE A 57 38.59 -19.44 -5.84
N GLN A 58 37.39 -19.64 -5.29
CA GLN A 58 37.01 -20.97 -4.79
C GLN A 58 36.35 -21.78 -5.89
N ASN A 59 36.55 -23.10 -5.87
CA ASN A 59 35.89 -24.00 -6.78
C ASN A 59 34.39 -23.93 -6.55
N LEU A 60 33.69 -23.29 -7.48
CA LEU A 60 32.25 -23.17 -7.45
C LEU A 60 31.61 -24.42 -8.00
N VAL A 61 30.71 -25.03 -7.26
CA VAL A 61 29.89 -26.14 -7.74
C VAL A 61 28.63 -25.54 -8.38
N SER A 62 28.33 -25.90 -9.61
CA SER A 62 27.05 -25.55 -10.20
C SER A 62 25.96 -26.33 -9.49
N SER A 63 25.13 -25.62 -8.68
CA SER A 63 23.87 -26.21 -8.22
C SER A 63 22.98 -26.38 -9.46
N GLN A 64 22.83 -27.60 -9.92
CA GLN A 64 22.00 -27.89 -11.10
C GLN A 64 20.50 -27.72 -10.85
N ILE A 65 20.09 -27.48 -9.61
CA ILE A 65 18.69 -27.40 -9.22
C ILE A 65 18.46 -26.12 -8.40
N GLY A 66 18.43 -25.00 -9.08
CA GLY A 66 17.75 -23.84 -8.55
C GLY A 66 16.24 -24.07 -8.70
N ARG A 67 15.47 -23.79 -7.62
CA ARG A 67 14.00 -23.93 -7.65
C ARG A 67 13.31 -23.05 -8.70
N GLY A 68 13.98 -22.19 -9.39
CA GLY A 68 13.37 -21.25 -10.33
C GLY A 68 12.21 -20.42 -9.71
N PRO A 69 11.74 -19.40 -10.39
CA PRO A 69 10.54 -18.72 -9.97
C PRO A 69 9.31 -19.63 -10.13
N ASN A 70 8.32 -19.47 -9.25
CA ASN A 70 7.08 -20.23 -9.31
C ASN A 70 6.44 -20.11 -10.72
N PRO A 71 6.22 -21.24 -11.44
CA PRO A 71 5.68 -21.22 -12.80
C PRO A 71 4.34 -20.48 -12.93
N LEU A 72 3.51 -20.51 -11.88
CA LEU A 72 2.23 -19.81 -11.86
C LEU A 72 2.38 -18.27 -11.88
N LEU A 73 3.52 -17.78 -11.42
CA LEU A 73 3.78 -16.33 -11.33
C LEU A 73 4.53 -15.81 -12.55
N GLN A 74 5.45 -16.60 -13.14
CA GLN A 74 6.43 -16.10 -14.09
C GLN A 74 5.88 -15.80 -15.50
N ASN A 75 4.75 -16.35 -15.89
CA ASN A 75 4.19 -16.19 -17.23
C ASN A 75 3.27 -14.99 -17.39
N HIS A 76 3.20 -14.10 -16.38
CA HIS A 76 2.33 -12.92 -16.42
C HIS A 76 3.15 -11.63 -16.62
N PRO A 77 2.76 -10.70 -17.53
CA PRO A 77 3.51 -9.46 -17.78
C PRO A 77 3.69 -8.59 -16.53
N LEU A 78 2.72 -8.60 -15.61
CA LEU A 78 2.76 -7.82 -14.38
C LEU A 78 3.85 -8.29 -13.40
N MET A 79 4.33 -9.53 -13.53
CA MET A 79 5.51 -9.99 -12.78
C MET A 79 6.75 -9.15 -13.08
N ALA A 80 6.92 -8.70 -14.32
CA ALA A 80 8.04 -7.84 -14.70
C ALA A 80 7.80 -6.36 -14.37
N ILE A 81 6.56 -5.90 -14.41
CA ILE A 81 6.20 -4.47 -14.30
C ILE A 81 5.91 -4.04 -12.87
N HIS A 82 5.12 -4.82 -12.11
CA HIS A 82 4.68 -4.49 -10.76
C HIS A 82 5.85 -4.27 -9.77
N PRO A 83 6.86 -5.17 -9.64
CA PRO A 83 7.90 -5.01 -8.63
C PRO A 83 8.76 -3.75 -8.84
N PRO A 84 9.21 -3.39 -10.05
CA PRO A 84 9.93 -2.14 -10.27
C PRO A 84 9.17 -0.89 -9.82
N PHE A 85 7.87 -0.80 -10.09
CA PHE A 85 7.06 0.32 -9.63
C PHE A 85 6.98 0.38 -8.11
N LEU A 86 6.74 -0.76 -7.47
CA LEU A 86 6.70 -0.85 -6.01
C LEU A 86 8.03 -0.45 -5.38
N TYR A 87 9.16 -0.94 -5.90
CA TYR A 87 10.50 -0.61 -5.39
C TYR A 87 10.86 0.86 -5.58
N ILE A 88 10.50 1.50 -6.69
CA ILE A 88 10.69 2.95 -6.86
C ILE A 88 9.93 3.71 -5.77
N GLY A 89 8.71 3.27 -5.43
CA GLY A 89 7.95 3.83 -4.32
C GLY A 89 8.65 3.66 -2.98
N TYR A 90 9.05 2.44 -2.65
CA TYR A 90 9.73 2.10 -1.39
C TYR A 90 11.05 2.87 -1.22
N VAL A 91 11.97 2.71 -2.14
CA VAL A 91 13.28 3.38 -2.10
C VAL A 91 13.12 4.90 -2.16
N GLY A 92 12.12 5.36 -2.91
CA GLY A 92 11.79 6.77 -3.06
C GLY A 92 11.44 7.48 -1.75
N MET A 93 10.86 6.78 -0.77
CA MET A 93 10.54 7.37 0.54
C MET A 93 11.77 7.76 1.36
N SER A 94 12.97 7.30 1.00
CA SER A 94 14.21 7.80 1.58
C SER A 94 14.48 9.28 1.25
N ALA A 95 13.98 9.79 0.11
CA ALA A 95 14.22 11.16 -0.32
C ALA A 95 13.60 12.23 0.60
N PRO A 96 12.30 12.19 0.92
CA PRO A 96 11.73 13.12 1.87
C PRO A 96 12.33 12.97 3.27
N PHE A 97 12.69 11.76 3.69
CA PHE A 97 13.36 11.51 4.97
C PHE A 97 14.70 12.23 5.04
N VAL A 98 15.61 11.97 4.09
CA VAL A 98 16.93 12.62 4.03
C VAL A 98 16.82 14.14 3.99
N ALA A 99 15.95 14.66 3.13
CA ALA A 99 15.73 16.10 3.02
C ALA A 99 15.23 16.74 4.32
N THR A 100 14.41 16.04 5.08
CA THR A 100 13.91 16.52 6.37
C THR A 100 14.99 16.45 7.44
N ILE A 101 15.65 15.30 7.59
CA ILE A 101 16.70 15.09 8.60
C ILE A 101 17.85 16.07 8.41
N SER A 102 18.34 16.26 7.18
CA SER A 102 19.48 17.15 6.92
C SER A 102 19.17 18.61 7.23
N ARG A 103 17.98 19.10 6.85
CA ARG A 103 17.59 20.49 7.11
C ARG A 103 17.38 20.78 8.58
N LEU A 104 16.77 19.87 9.29
CA LEU A 104 16.58 19.99 10.73
C LEU A 104 17.89 19.82 11.51
N ALA A 105 18.81 18.95 11.06
CA ALA A 105 20.16 18.83 11.64
C ALA A 105 20.99 20.12 11.49
N LEU A 106 20.82 20.85 10.37
CA LEU A 106 21.46 22.15 10.16
C LEU A 106 20.77 23.28 10.91
N ARG A 107 19.75 22.98 11.73
CA ARG A 107 18.95 23.96 12.48
C ARG A 107 18.34 25.06 11.58
N ASN A 108 18.07 24.73 10.33
CA ASN A 108 17.37 25.61 9.44
C ASN A 108 15.88 25.61 9.82
N SER A 109 15.51 26.52 10.71
CA SER A 109 14.16 26.62 11.32
C SER A 109 13.11 27.21 10.38
N THR A 110 13.34 27.20 9.07
CA THR A 110 12.36 27.62 8.08
C THR A 110 11.47 26.44 7.70
N ASN A 111 10.22 26.71 7.31
CA ASN A 111 9.27 25.68 6.85
C ASN A 111 9.61 25.13 5.44
N GLU A 112 10.74 25.48 4.87
CA GLU A 112 11.20 25.03 3.56
C GLU A 112 11.35 23.50 3.48
N TRP A 113 11.73 22.86 4.61
CA TRP A 113 11.84 21.40 4.64
C TRP A 113 10.53 20.71 4.29
N ILE A 114 9.37 21.25 4.75
CA ILE A 114 8.04 20.70 4.45
C ILE A 114 7.73 20.80 2.96
N SER A 115 8.03 21.95 2.36
CA SER A 115 7.81 22.15 0.92
C SER A 115 8.67 21.21 0.09
N THR A 116 9.92 21.00 0.50
CA THR A 116 10.85 20.09 -0.14
C THR A 116 10.42 18.63 0.06
N ALA A 117 10.15 18.22 1.29
CA ALA A 117 9.69 16.87 1.59
C ALA A 117 8.39 16.54 0.83
N GLN A 118 7.44 17.48 0.74
CA GLN A 118 6.21 17.28 -0.01
C GLN A 118 6.45 17.01 -1.50
N LYS A 119 7.31 17.80 -2.13
CA LYS A 119 7.69 17.61 -3.55
C LYS A 119 8.38 16.26 -3.76
N LEU A 120 9.26 15.86 -2.84
CA LEU A 120 9.97 14.59 -2.90
C LEU A 120 9.09 13.38 -2.58
N THR A 121 8.00 13.55 -1.83
CA THR A 121 7.05 12.47 -1.52
C THR A 121 6.12 12.15 -2.68
N PHE A 122 5.80 13.13 -3.53
CA PHE A 122 4.79 12.95 -4.57
C PHE A 122 5.13 11.81 -5.55
N VAL A 123 6.38 11.73 -6.01
CA VAL A 123 6.79 10.68 -6.96
C VAL A 123 6.77 9.29 -6.34
N PRO A 124 7.40 9.02 -5.19
CA PRO A 124 7.30 7.71 -4.55
C PRO A 124 5.86 7.31 -4.21
N TRP A 125 5.03 8.26 -3.76
CA TRP A 125 3.61 8.01 -3.53
C TRP A 125 2.86 7.57 -4.80
N LEU A 126 3.13 8.24 -5.94
CA LEU A 126 2.55 7.86 -7.23
C LEU A 126 2.99 6.45 -7.65
N PHE A 127 4.28 6.15 -7.52
CA PHE A 127 4.81 4.83 -7.86
C PHE A 127 4.28 3.73 -6.93
N LEU A 128 4.10 4.00 -5.64
CA LEU A 128 3.40 3.09 -4.72
C LEU A 128 1.94 2.88 -5.14
N THR A 129 1.24 3.94 -5.51
CA THR A 129 -0.16 3.84 -5.97
C THR A 129 -0.26 2.92 -7.18
N ILE A 130 0.58 3.14 -8.20
CA ILE A 130 0.61 2.31 -9.41
C ILE A 130 1.05 0.88 -9.05
N GLY A 131 2.12 0.72 -8.27
CA GLY A 131 2.65 -0.58 -7.86
C GLY A 131 1.61 -1.41 -7.12
N ILE A 132 0.94 -0.86 -6.11
CA ILE A 132 -0.11 -1.55 -5.36
C ILE A 132 -1.29 -1.92 -6.29
N SER A 133 -1.72 -1.01 -7.16
CA SER A 133 -2.81 -1.28 -8.10
C SER A 133 -2.48 -2.39 -9.10
N LEU A 134 -1.26 -2.40 -9.64
CA LEU A 134 -0.79 -3.47 -10.53
C LEU A 134 -0.68 -4.81 -9.81
N GLY A 135 -0.25 -4.80 -8.54
CA GLY A 135 -0.23 -6.00 -7.70
C GLY A 135 -1.63 -6.57 -7.46
N ALA A 136 -2.61 -5.70 -7.19
CA ALA A 136 -4.00 -6.09 -7.01
C ALA A 136 -4.60 -6.72 -8.28
N ILE A 137 -4.31 -6.16 -9.46
CA ILE A 137 -4.72 -6.73 -10.75
C ILE A 137 -4.05 -8.09 -10.95
N TRP A 138 -2.74 -8.16 -10.71
CA TRP A 138 -1.98 -9.40 -10.88
C TRP A 138 -2.47 -10.53 -9.97
N SER A 139 -2.70 -10.23 -8.69
CA SER A 139 -3.26 -11.19 -7.73
C SER A 139 -4.62 -11.72 -8.19
N TYR A 140 -5.48 -10.83 -8.70
CA TYR A 140 -6.80 -11.20 -9.20
C TYR A 140 -6.75 -12.11 -10.44
N GLU A 141 -5.83 -11.83 -11.39
CA GLU A 141 -5.76 -12.56 -12.66
C GLU A 141 -5.06 -13.93 -12.54
N VAL A 142 -4.02 -14.03 -11.69
CA VAL A 142 -3.16 -15.23 -11.70
C VAL A 142 -3.64 -16.32 -10.75
N LEU A 143 -4.03 -15.97 -9.53
CA LEU A 143 -4.18 -16.98 -8.49
C LEU A 143 -5.55 -16.96 -7.79
N GLY A 144 -6.39 -15.98 -8.05
CA GLY A 144 -7.62 -15.84 -7.30
C GLY A 144 -7.42 -15.86 -5.78
N TRP A 145 -6.25 -15.43 -5.29
CA TRP A 145 -5.83 -15.44 -3.87
C TRP A 145 -6.71 -14.57 -2.99
N GLY A 146 -7.98 -14.88 -2.90
CA GLY A 146 -8.95 -14.07 -2.19
C GLY A 146 -9.38 -12.81 -2.94
N GLY A 147 -9.14 -12.75 -4.25
CA GLY A 147 -9.49 -11.63 -5.13
C GLY A 147 -8.35 -10.62 -5.31
N TYR A 148 -8.72 -9.35 -5.49
CA TYR A 148 -7.78 -8.25 -5.72
C TYR A 148 -6.96 -7.84 -4.47
N TRP A 149 -7.38 -8.24 -3.26
CA TRP A 149 -6.73 -7.90 -1.99
C TRP A 149 -7.08 -8.93 -0.91
N ALA A 150 -6.07 -9.57 -0.35
CA ALA A 150 -6.21 -10.66 0.61
C ALA A 150 -5.85 -10.26 2.06
N TRP A 151 -5.37 -9.04 2.29
CA TRP A 151 -4.75 -8.61 3.55
C TRP A 151 -3.52 -9.46 3.92
N ASP A 152 -2.81 -9.96 2.91
CA ASP A 152 -1.54 -10.65 3.12
C ASP A 152 -0.52 -9.72 3.80
N PRO A 153 0.37 -10.21 4.68
CA PRO A 153 1.36 -9.37 5.35
C PRO A 153 2.19 -8.48 4.42
N VAL A 154 2.52 -8.95 3.20
CA VAL A 154 3.29 -8.17 2.22
C VAL A 154 2.44 -7.08 1.54
N GLU A 155 1.17 -7.37 1.27
CA GLU A 155 0.20 -6.35 0.82
C GLU A 155 0.06 -5.26 1.89
N ASN A 156 -0.16 -5.66 3.14
CA ASN A 156 -0.34 -4.77 4.28
C ASN A 156 0.84 -3.81 4.46
N VAL A 157 2.08 -4.32 4.44
CA VAL A 157 3.26 -3.47 4.62
C VAL A 157 3.53 -2.56 3.42
N SER A 158 2.96 -2.82 2.25
CA SER A 158 3.00 -1.89 1.12
C SER A 158 1.98 -0.75 1.28
N PHE A 159 0.86 -1.06 1.90
CA PHE A 159 -0.23 -0.10 2.12
C PHE A 159 0.07 0.91 3.23
N ILE A 160 0.80 0.52 4.28
CA ILE A 160 1.16 1.40 5.39
C ILE A 160 1.92 2.67 4.92
N PRO A 161 3.03 2.61 4.18
CA PRO A 161 3.72 3.80 3.70
C PRO A 161 2.88 4.62 2.73
N TRP A 162 1.98 4.01 1.98
CA TRP A 162 1.02 4.71 1.13
C TRP A 162 0.02 5.54 1.95
N LEU A 163 -0.57 4.98 3.01
CA LEU A 163 -1.46 5.69 3.93
C LEU A 163 -0.75 6.87 4.62
N LEU A 164 0.46 6.64 5.14
CA LEU A 164 1.25 7.65 5.83
C LEU A 164 1.68 8.79 4.89
N SER A 165 2.09 8.47 3.67
CA SER A 165 2.47 9.47 2.66
C SER A 165 1.26 10.26 2.16
N THR A 166 0.10 9.64 2.03
CA THR A 166 -1.16 10.33 1.74
C THR A 166 -1.52 11.31 2.85
N ALA A 167 -1.41 10.89 4.11
CA ALA A 167 -1.60 11.76 5.27
C ALA A 167 -0.63 12.95 5.24
N PHE A 168 0.66 12.70 4.97
CA PHE A 168 1.68 13.74 4.88
C PHE A 168 1.39 14.74 3.76
N LEU A 169 1.03 14.30 2.56
CA LEU A 169 0.72 15.19 1.44
C LEU A 169 -0.43 16.16 1.76
N HIS A 170 -1.43 15.71 2.50
CA HIS A 170 -2.55 16.53 2.97
C HIS A 170 -2.13 17.46 4.11
N SER A 171 -1.43 16.95 5.11
CA SER A 171 -0.96 17.70 6.28
C SER A 171 0.03 18.80 5.90
N ALA A 172 0.98 18.52 4.99
CA ALA A 172 1.94 19.50 4.48
C ALA A 172 1.24 20.70 3.81
N LYS A 173 0.10 20.47 3.15
CA LYS A 173 -0.71 21.53 2.55
C LYS A 173 -1.30 22.48 3.60
N VAL A 174 -1.80 21.93 4.71
CA VAL A 174 -2.30 22.72 5.85
C VAL A 174 -1.17 23.51 6.49
N THR A 175 -0.01 22.89 6.70
CA THR A 175 1.15 23.55 7.30
C THR A 175 1.65 24.73 6.49
N LYS A 176 1.69 24.60 5.17
CA LYS A 176 2.08 25.72 4.29
C LYS A 176 1.15 26.94 4.39
N GLN A 177 -0.12 26.72 4.70
CA GLN A 177 -1.09 27.79 4.82
C GLN A 177 -1.08 28.43 6.21
N ASN A 178 -0.99 27.62 7.26
CA ASN A 178 -1.28 28.04 8.64
C ASN A 178 -0.06 27.96 9.57
N ASN A 179 1.07 27.44 9.13
CA ASN A 179 2.24 27.14 9.97
C ASN A 179 1.90 26.24 11.17
N SER A 180 0.98 25.28 11.00
CA SER A 180 0.51 24.34 12.02
C SER A 180 1.05 22.94 11.71
N LEU A 181 0.91 21.98 12.63
CA LEU A 181 1.22 20.56 12.44
C LEU A 181 2.70 20.26 12.12
N LEU A 182 3.67 21.09 12.56
CA LEU A 182 5.08 20.89 12.28
C LEU A 182 5.59 19.54 12.80
N ASN A 183 5.30 19.23 14.07
CA ASN A 183 5.71 17.96 14.68
C ASN A 183 5.02 16.77 14.03
N TRP A 184 3.73 16.90 13.70
CA TRP A 184 2.97 15.86 13.03
C TRP A 184 3.57 15.51 11.66
N ASN A 185 3.92 16.50 10.85
CA ASN A 185 4.58 16.27 9.58
C ASN A 185 5.95 15.61 9.72
N TYR A 186 6.70 15.97 10.76
CA TYR A 186 7.97 15.33 11.08
C TYR A 186 7.77 13.84 11.36
N VAL A 187 6.81 13.50 12.22
CA VAL A 187 6.48 12.12 12.56
C VAL A 187 6.05 11.33 11.31
N LEU A 188 5.19 11.90 10.48
CA LEU A 188 4.75 11.22 9.25
C LEU A 188 5.90 10.94 8.29
N VAL A 189 6.82 11.89 8.08
CA VAL A 189 7.99 11.68 7.20
C VAL A 189 8.90 10.57 7.74
N GLY A 190 9.14 10.54 9.06
CA GLY A 190 9.92 9.46 9.67
C GLY A 190 9.26 8.09 9.49
N LEU A 191 7.97 8.00 9.81
CA LEU A 191 7.22 6.76 9.73
C LEU A 191 7.06 6.26 8.28
N MET A 192 6.92 7.14 7.28
CA MET A 192 6.91 6.73 5.87
C MET A 192 8.17 5.94 5.50
N PHE A 193 9.34 6.45 5.84
CA PHE A 193 10.60 5.77 5.53
C PHE A 193 10.80 4.50 6.40
N LEU A 194 10.57 4.58 7.69
CA LEU A 194 10.73 3.44 8.59
C LEU A 194 9.75 2.30 8.24
N SER A 195 8.55 2.62 7.78
CA SER A 195 7.59 1.60 7.34
C SER A 195 8.03 0.89 6.05
N THR A 196 8.76 1.56 5.15
CA THR A 196 9.33 0.87 3.97
C THR A 196 10.48 -0.07 4.35
N LEU A 197 11.30 0.28 5.33
CA LEU A 197 12.32 -0.62 5.89
C LEU A 197 11.66 -1.83 6.58
N PHE A 198 10.61 -1.57 7.36
CA PHE A 198 9.82 -2.63 7.99
C PHE A 198 9.16 -3.54 6.95
N GLY A 199 8.59 -2.99 5.88
CA GLY A 199 8.05 -3.77 4.77
C GLY A 199 9.09 -4.65 4.10
N THR A 200 10.31 -4.13 3.89
CA THR A 200 11.44 -4.91 3.37
C THR A 200 11.85 -6.02 4.36
N PHE A 201 11.80 -5.75 5.66
CA PHE A 201 12.04 -6.75 6.69
C PHE A 201 11.02 -7.88 6.61
N ILE A 202 9.72 -7.59 6.57
CA ILE A 202 8.67 -8.62 6.49
C ILE A 202 8.82 -9.47 5.22
N THR A 203 9.08 -8.86 4.06
CA THR A 203 9.20 -9.58 2.78
C THR A 203 10.44 -10.43 2.66
N ARG A 204 11.52 -10.13 3.38
CA ARG A 204 12.83 -10.75 3.21
C ARG A 204 13.31 -11.57 4.40
N SER A 205 12.70 -11.44 5.57
CA SER A 205 13.12 -12.19 6.76
C SER A 205 12.52 -13.59 6.87
N GLY A 206 11.41 -13.84 6.18
CA GLY A 206 10.67 -15.10 6.33
C GLY A 206 10.01 -15.29 7.70
N VAL A 207 9.93 -14.25 8.54
CA VAL A 207 9.32 -14.32 9.88
C VAL A 207 7.81 -14.46 9.88
N LEU A 208 7.15 -14.10 8.78
CA LEU A 208 5.71 -14.27 8.62
C LEU A 208 5.41 -15.17 7.42
N ILE A 209 4.39 -16.00 7.58
CA ILE A 209 3.87 -16.81 6.48
C ILE A 209 3.16 -15.87 5.49
N SER A 210 3.67 -15.80 4.28
CA SER A 210 3.09 -15.01 3.20
C SER A 210 3.34 -15.71 1.87
N VAL A 211 2.37 -15.61 0.98
CA VAL A 211 2.51 -16.08 -0.40
C VAL A 211 3.55 -15.28 -1.19
N HIS A 212 3.96 -14.12 -0.67
CA HIS A 212 4.97 -13.22 -1.24
C HIS A 212 6.33 -13.31 -0.52
N ALA A 213 6.50 -14.24 0.44
CA ALA A 213 7.78 -14.41 1.13
C ALA A 213 8.72 -15.31 0.29
N PHE A 214 9.82 -14.73 -0.20
CA PHE A 214 10.72 -15.40 -1.15
C PHE A 214 12.08 -15.82 -0.56
N SER A 215 12.31 -15.62 0.73
CA SER A 215 13.61 -15.96 1.33
C SER A 215 13.49 -16.33 2.81
N ASN A 216 14.20 -17.38 3.19
CA ASN A 216 14.46 -17.75 4.58
C ASN A 216 15.95 -17.56 4.83
N GLY A 217 16.35 -16.59 5.68
CA GLY A 217 17.76 -16.37 5.95
C GLY A 217 18.07 -15.29 7.01
N SER A 218 19.36 -15.11 7.33
CA SER A 218 19.89 -14.13 8.28
C SER A 218 19.65 -12.65 7.91
N ILE A 219 19.01 -12.42 6.79
CA ILE A 219 18.70 -11.11 6.19
C ILE A 219 17.88 -10.23 7.15
N GLY A 220 16.97 -10.83 7.90
CA GLY A 220 16.09 -10.13 8.83
C GLY A 220 16.84 -9.34 9.89
N THR A 221 17.87 -9.93 10.51
CA THR A 221 18.67 -9.27 11.54
C THR A 221 19.35 -8.00 11.04
N TYR A 222 19.92 -8.03 9.84
CA TYR A 222 20.56 -6.86 9.23
C TYR A 222 19.57 -5.71 9.01
N LEU A 223 18.38 -6.02 8.52
CA LEU A 223 17.32 -5.02 8.31
C LEU A 223 16.79 -4.45 9.63
N LEU A 224 16.66 -5.26 10.68
CA LEU A 224 16.31 -4.79 12.04
C LEU A 224 17.33 -3.81 12.59
N ILE A 225 18.63 -4.07 12.41
CA ILE A 225 19.70 -3.12 12.77
C ILE A 225 19.51 -1.81 12.02
N GLY A 226 19.20 -1.85 10.73
CA GLY A 226 18.92 -0.65 9.94
C GLY A 226 17.71 0.14 10.46
N ILE A 227 16.61 -0.54 10.76
CA ILE A 227 15.41 0.09 11.34
C ILE A 227 15.78 0.76 12.67
N LEU A 228 16.53 0.10 13.52
CA LEU A 228 16.96 0.65 14.82
C LEU A 228 17.84 1.89 14.63
N LEU A 229 18.87 1.82 13.79
CA LEU A 229 19.80 2.95 13.55
C LEU A 229 19.08 4.17 12.98
N PHE A 230 18.23 4.00 11.98
CA PHE A 230 17.46 5.11 11.39
C PHE A 230 16.39 5.63 12.35
N SER A 231 15.81 4.79 13.20
CA SER A 231 14.88 5.22 14.26
C SER A 231 15.60 6.07 15.31
N ILE A 232 16.80 5.67 15.75
CA ILE A 232 17.62 6.44 16.70
C ILE A 232 17.97 7.80 16.09
N LEU A 233 18.44 7.83 14.84
CA LEU A 233 18.74 9.07 14.13
C LEU A 233 17.51 9.99 14.07
N PHE A 234 16.36 9.43 13.70
CA PHE A 234 15.09 10.16 13.64
C PHE A 234 14.72 10.74 14.99
N LEU A 235 14.69 9.93 16.05
CA LEU A 235 14.37 10.38 17.41
C LEU A 235 15.35 11.44 17.93
N TYR A 236 16.64 11.27 17.67
CA TYR A 236 17.68 12.24 18.04
C TYR A 236 17.45 13.59 17.37
N ILE A 237 17.25 13.63 16.05
CA ILE A 237 16.98 14.88 15.32
C ILE A 237 15.67 15.51 15.77
N GLY A 238 14.65 14.71 16.08
CA GLY A 238 13.39 15.20 16.63
C GLY A 238 13.58 15.86 18.00
N SER A 239 14.36 15.25 18.88
CA SER A 239 14.60 15.75 20.24
C SER A 239 15.34 17.10 20.25
N ILE A 240 16.38 17.24 19.45
CA ILE A 240 17.17 18.50 19.38
C ILE A 240 16.39 19.64 18.71
N ASN A 241 15.34 19.34 17.94
CA ASN A 241 14.45 20.30 17.29
C ASN A 241 13.11 20.50 18.02
N SER A 242 12.95 19.94 19.21
CA SER A 242 11.68 20.00 19.96
C SER A 242 11.16 21.43 20.15
N LYS A 243 12.05 22.39 20.47
CA LYS A 243 11.69 23.82 20.62
C LYS A 243 11.16 24.42 19.32
N TYR A 244 11.71 24.05 18.15
CA TYR A 244 11.21 24.49 16.87
C TYR A 244 9.80 23.95 16.58
N PHE A 245 9.52 22.69 16.92
CA PHE A 245 8.19 22.14 16.74
C PHE A 245 7.12 22.81 17.61
N LEU A 246 7.50 23.34 18.77
CA LEU A 246 6.60 24.11 19.64
C LEU A 246 6.21 25.46 19.03
N THR A 247 6.91 25.97 18.01
CA THR A 247 6.50 27.21 17.28
C THR A 247 5.31 26.97 16.35
N SER A 248 4.81 25.75 16.25
CA SER A 248 3.62 25.39 15.48
C SER A 248 2.40 26.17 15.96
N LYS A 249 1.75 26.87 15.03
CA LYS A 249 0.54 27.64 15.37
C LYS A 249 -0.62 26.70 15.67
N LYS A 250 -1.46 27.09 16.62
CA LYS A 250 -2.74 26.39 16.88
C LYS A 250 -3.68 26.62 15.69
N LEU A 251 -4.49 25.62 15.41
CA LEU A 251 -5.50 25.70 14.36
C LEU A 251 -6.70 26.49 14.90
N ASN A 252 -7.01 27.59 14.22
CA ASN A 252 -8.08 28.48 14.65
C ASN A 252 -9.48 28.05 14.17
N ASN A 253 -9.57 27.19 13.12
CA ASN A 253 -10.82 26.76 12.52
C ASN A 253 -10.85 25.23 12.36
N ILE A 254 -11.48 24.54 13.32
CA ILE A 254 -11.66 23.08 13.29
C ILE A 254 -12.80 22.70 12.33
N PHE A 255 -13.80 23.55 12.12
CA PHE A 255 -14.93 23.30 11.22
C PHE A 255 -14.72 23.78 9.78
N GLY A 256 -13.52 24.29 9.45
CA GLY A 256 -13.13 24.66 8.10
C GLY A 256 -12.35 23.56 7.37
N ARG A 257 -11.89 23.84 6.15
CA ARG A 257 -11.12 22.93 5.30
C ARG A 257 -9.91 22.32 6.02
N SER A 258 -9.24 23.09 6.89
CA SER A 258 -8.10 22.61 7.68
C SER A 258 -8.49 21.51 8.66
N GLY A 259 -9.65 21.61 9.31
CA GLY A 259 -10.15 20.59 10.22
C GLY A 259 -10.51 19.29 9.51
N PHE A 260 -11.09 19.34 8.30
CA PHE A 260 -11.34 18.15 7.51
C PHE A 260 -10.04 17.46 7.06
N PHE A 261 -9.00 18.22 6.72
CA PHE A 261 -7.69 17.64 6.45
C PHE A 261 -7.06 16.96 7.68
N ILE A 262 -7.30 17.50 8.88
CA ILE A 262 -6.83 16.85 10.12
C ILE A 262 -7.63 15.59 10.39
N ALA A 263 -8.95 15.62 10.25
CA ALA A 263 -9.77 14.45 10.41
C ALA A 263 -9.34 13.35 9.44
N ASN A 264 -9.12 13.68 8.15
CA ASN A 264 -8.53 12.75 7.18
C ASN A 264 -7.17 12.20 7.61
N ASN A 265 -6.29 13.04 8.15
CA ASN A 265 -4.99 12.61 8.65
C ASN A 265 -5.11 11.62 9.81
N ILE A 266 -6.01 11.88 10.76
CA ILE A 266 -6.25 10.98 11.89
C ILE A 266 -6.76 9.64 11.38
N LEU A 267 -7.71 9.63 10.45
CA LEU A 267 -8.28 8.39 9.91
C LEU A 267 -7.25 7.59 9.09
N LEU A 268 -6.46 8.25 8.24
CA LEU A 268 -5.38 7.60 7.48
C LEU A 268 -4.33 7.01 8.41
N PHE A 269 -3.95 7.74 9.45
CA PHE A 269 -2.98 7.28 10.44
C PHE A 269 -3.55 6.12 11.28
N SER A 270 -4.82 6.20 11.69
CA SER A 270 -5.50 5.11 12.40
C SER A 270 -5.57 3.85 11.54
N SER A 271 -5.90 3.97 10.24
CA SER A 271 -5.85 2.85 9.32
C SER A 271 -4.46 2.23 9.25
N ALA A 272 -3.42 3.05 9.15
CA ALA A 272 -2.03 2.56 9.13
C ALA A 272 -1.66 1.81 10.43
N ILE A 273 -2.12 2.29 11.60
CA ILE A 273 -1.90 1.62 12.89
C ILE A 273 -2.67 0.30 12.95
N ILE A 274 -3.94 0.27 12.55
CA ILE A 274 -4.77 -0.96 12.55
C ILE A 274 -4.10 -2.02 11.67
N VAL A 275 -3.69 -1.65 10.46
CA VAL A 275 -3.02 -2.56 9.53
C VAL A 275 -1.67 -3.02 10.09
N PHE A 276 -0.89 -2.13 10.68
CA PHE A 276 0.38 -2.46 11.30
C PHE A 276 0.21 -3.46 12.45
N ILE A 277 -0.71 -3.19 13.39
CA ILE A 277 -0.97 -4.08 14.53
C ILE A 277 -1.43 -5.45 14.05
N GLY A 278 -2.40 -5.52 13.12
CA GLY A 278 -2.86 -6.80 12.58
C GLY A 278 -1.77 -7.60 11.89
N THR A 279 -0.81 -6.90 11.24
CA THR A 279 0.29 -7.55 10.54
C THR A 279 1.36 -8.08 11.48
N ILE A 280 1.69 -7.36 12.56
CA ILE A 280 2.76 -7.78 13.49
C ILE A 280 2.25 -8.68 14.62
N TYR A 281 0.95 -8.71 14.89
CA TYR A 281 0.38 -9.47 16.00
C TYR A 281 0.74 -10.98 15.94
N PRO A 282 0.69 -11.67 14.78
CA PRO A 282 1.12 -13.06 14.69
C PRO A 282 2.56 -13.28 15.17
N LEU A 283 3.49 -12.38 14.81
CA LEU A 283 4.87 -12.45 15.22
C LEU A 283 5.04 -12.31 16.74
N PHE A 284 4.32 -11.37 17.36
CA PHE A 284 4.31 -11.23 18.81
C PHE A 284 3.74 -12.47 19.48
N TYR A 285 2.62 -12.97 18.98
CA TYR A 285 1.97 -14.13 19.56
C TYR A 285 2.87 -15.37 19.50
N GLU A 286 3.52 -15.61 18.39
CA GLU A 286 4.48 -16.72 18.21
C GLU A 286 5.67 -16.58 19.16
N THR A 287 6.23 -15.34 19.29
CA THR A 287 7.38 -15.08 20.15
C THR A 287 7.07 -15.35 21.64
N PHE A 288 5.89 -14.97 22.12
CA PHE A 288 5.55 -15.10 23.55
C PHE A 288 4.89 -16.42 23.91
N PHE A 289 4.15 -17.02 22.98
CA PHE A 289 3.32 -18.21 23.25
C PHE A 289 3.80 -19.47 22.50
N GLY A 290 4.78 -19.35 21.60
CA GLY A 290 5.33 -20.46 20.83
C GLY A 290 4.35 -21.11 19.86
N ARG A 291 3.26 -20.43 19.51
CA ARG A 291 2.22 -20.93 18.60
C ARG A 291 2.04 -19.97 17.43
N GLN A 292 2.03 -20.51 16.22
CA GLN A 292 1.73 -19.73 15.02
C GLN A 292 0.22 -19.51 14.91
N ILE A 293 -0.15 -18.26 14.65
CA ILE A 293 -1.51 -17.84 14.34
C ILE A 293 -1.51 -16.97 13.10
N THR A 294 -2.65 -16.89 12.43
CA THR A 294 -2.87 -15.96 11.31
C THR A 294 -4.01 -15.02 11.66
N ILE A 295 -3.88 -13.76 11.30
CA ILE A 295 -4.98 -12.79 11.40
C ILE A 295 -5.74 -12.84 10.08
N GLY A 296 -6.99 -13.32 10.17
CA GLY A 296 -7.85 -13.44 9.01
C GLY A 296 -8.34 -12.08 8.47
N ARG A 297 -8.81 -12.10 7.23
CA ARG A 297 -9.38 -10.96 6.51
C ARG A 297 -10.44 -10.19 7.34
N ASN A 298 -11.24 -10.90 8.12
CA ASN A 298 -12.34 -10.33 8.90
C ASN A 298 -11.88 -9.22 9.87
N TYR A 299 -10.68 -9.37 10.48
CA TYR A 299 -10.11 -8.32 11.34
C TYR A 299 -9.94 -6.99 10.61
N PHE A 300 -9.36 -7.05 9.42
CA PHE A 300 -9.08 -5.85 8.63
C PHE A 300 -10.37 -5.27 8.04
N ASP A 301 -11.25 -6.07 7.50
CA ASP A 301 -12.50 -5.62 6.90
C ASP A 301 -13.40 -4.92 7.93
N VAL A 302 -13.49 -5.46 9.15
CA VAL A 302 -14.31 -4.87 10.23
C VAL A 302 -13.71 -3.59 10.80
N LEU A 303 -12.39 -3.50 10.91
CA LEU A 303 -11.75 -2.32 11.52
C LEU A 303 -11.39 -1.24 10.52
N VAL A 304 -10.82 -1.60 9.35
CA VAL A 304 -10.39 -0.63 8.34
C VAL A 304 -11.55 -0.18 7.47
N GLY A 305 -12.50 -1.05 7.14
CA GLY A 305 -13.62 -0.75 6.28
C GLY A 305 -14.43 0.50 6.70
N PRO A 306 -14.92 0.59 7.95
CA PRO A 306 -15.63 1.76 8.45
C PRO A 306 -14.78 3.04 8.42
N VAL A 307 -13.47 2.93 8.69
CA VAL A 307 -12.55 4.08 8.65
C VAL A 307 -12.40 4.59 7.22
N LEU A 308 -12.25 3.69 6.23
CA LEU A 308 -12.18 4.07 4.82
C LEU A 308 -13.50 4.66 4.31
N LEU A 309 -14.65 4.14 4.75
CA LEU A 309 -15.96 4.72 4.43
C LEU A 309 -16.06 6.17 4.97
N LEU A 310 -15.64 6.38 6.21
CA LEU A 310 -15.63 7.73 6.80
C LEU A 310 -14.64 8.65 6.07
N LEU A 311 -13.50 8.14 5.61
CA LEU A 311 -12.57 8.90 4.77
C LEU A 311 -13.24 9.34 3.46
N LEU A 312 -13.91 8.45 2.74
CA LEU A 312 -14.64 8.78 1.51
C LEU A 312 -15.71 9.84 1.77
N PHE A 313 -16.43 9.72 2.88
CA PHE A 313 -17.43 10.70 3.27
C PHE A 313 -16.82 12.08 3.53
N LEU A 314 -15.69 12.17 4.25
CA LEU A 314 -15.00 13.43 4.51
C LEU A 314 -14.45 14.09 3.24
N ILE A 315 -14.08 13.32 2.24
CA ILE A 315 -13.62 13.84 0.93
C ILE A 315 -14.71 14.68 0.27
N ILE A 316 -15.97 14.27 0.34
CA ILE A 316 -17.11 14.98 -0.24
C ILE A 316 -17.13 16.44 0.25
N PHE A 317 -16.90 16.64 1.53
CA PHE A 317 -16.86 17.99 2.10
C PHE A 317 -15.57 18.73 1.77
N SER A 318 -14.42 18.05 1.85
CA SER A 318 -13.10 18.68 1.67
C SER A 318 -12.84 19.22 0.27
N ILE A 319 -13.48 18.66 -0.77
CA ILE A 319 -13.32 19.08 -2.16
C ILE A 319 -13.87 20.49 -2.40
N LYS A 320 -14.96 20.86 -1.73
CA LYS A 320 -15.69 22.11 -1.99
C LYS A 320 -15.55 23.18 -0.92
N LEU A 321 -14.94 22.85 0.21
CA LEU A 321 -14.92 23.78 1.32
C LEU A 321 -14.09 25.03 1.02
N PRO A 322 -14.65 26.23 1.26
CA PRO A 322 -13.87 27.43 1.36
C PRO A 322 -12.92 27.32 2.57
N ILE A 323 -11.89 28.15 2.58
CA ILE A 323 -10.93 28.22 3.71
C ILE A 323 -11.63 28.66 5.00
N LYS A 324 -12.80 29.26 4.89
CA LYS A 324 -13.66 29.76 5.99
C LYS A 324 -14.75 28.75 6.34
N ASP A 325 -15.44 28.99 7.45
CA ASP A 325 -16.46 28.12 8.02
C ASP A 325 -17.55 27.68 7.02
N ILE A 326 -18.05 26.46 7.22
CA ILE A 326 -19.08 25.89 6.36
C ILE A 326 -20.44 26.34 6.82
N ASN A 327 -21.24 26.82 5.89
CA ASN A 327 -22.69 26.81 6.04
C ASN A 327 -23.21 25.53 5.33
N LEU A 328 -23.54 24.49 6.09
CA LEU A 328 -24.06 23.22 5.56
C LEU A 328 -25.33 23.43 4.72
N LYS A 329 -26.15 24.41 5.05
CA LYS A 329 -27.35 24.76 4.28
C LYS A 329 -27.00 25.26 2.88
N SER A 330 -26.07 26.22 2.81
CA SER A 330 -25.57 26.73 1.51
C SER A 330 -24.89 25.61 0.68
N PHE A 331 -24.12 24.74 1.33
CA PHE A 331 -23.51 23.59 0.64
C PHE A 331 -24.58 22.67 0.04
N TYR A 332 -25.65 22.36 0.77
CA TYR A 332 -26.74 21.52 0.30
C TYR A 332 -27.48 22.20 -0.86
N GLU A 333 -27.88 23.46 -0.71
CA GLU A 333 -28.62 24.23 -1.73
C GLU A 333 -27.85 24.32 -3.04
N GLU A 334 -26.53 24.56 -3.00
CA GLU A 334 -25.67 24.60 -4.19
C GLU A 334 -25.48 23.27 -4.88
N ASN A 335 -25.67 22.15 -4.19
CA ASN A 335 -25.38 20.81 -4.69
C ASN A 335 -26.60 19.88 -4.74
N ILE A 336 -27.81 20.41 -4.45
CA ILE A 336 -29.04 19.61 -4.30
C ILE A 336 -29.30 18.68 -5.49
N ILE A 337 -29.12 19.16 -6.73
CA ILE A 337 -29.34 18.36 -7.94
C ILE A 337 -28.38 17.17 -7.98
N PHE A 338 -27.09 17.40 -7.67
CA PHE A 338 -26.06 16.34 -7.73
C PHE A 338 -26.18 15.35 -6.56
N ILE A 339 -26.58 15.83 -5.39
CA ILE A 339 -26.88 15.00 -4.21
C ILE A 339 -28.09 14.11 -4.51
N ASN A 340 -29.17 14.69 -5.02
CA ASN A 340 -30.37 13.92 -5.33
C ASN A 340 -30.16 12.95 -6.51
N SER A 341 -29.39 13.33 -7.53
CA SER A 341 -29.03 12.41 -8.62
C SER A 341 -28.16 11.25 -8.13
N SER A 342 -27.22 11.51 -7.21
CA SER A 342 -26.40 10.45 -6.61
C SER A 342 -27.22 9.49 -5.75
N LEU A 343 -28.18 10.01 -4.99
CA LEU A 343 -29.12 9.20 -4.22
C LEU A 343 -29.98 8.32 -5.13
N LEU A 344 -30.52 8.89 -6.22
CA LEU A 344 -31.31 8.14 -7.19
C LEU A 344 -30.50 7.01 -7.82
N ILE A 345 -29.28 7.30 -8.30
CA ILE A 345 -28.38 6.30 -8.88
C ILE A 345 -28.05 5.21 -7.83
N SER A 346 -27.79 5.62 -6.59
CA SER A 346 -27.52 4.69 -5.50
C SER A 346 -28.70 3.79 -5.20
N ILE A 347 -29.93 4.32 -5.18
CA ILE A 347 -31.15 3.53 -4.97
C ILE A 347 -31.32 2.50 -6.09
N ILE A 348 -31.18 2.94 -7.35
CA ILE A 348 -31.24 2.02 -8.50
C ILE A 348 -30.20 0.92 -8.35
N PHE A 349 -28.95 1.27 -8.05
CA PHE A 349 -27.89 0.29 -7.86
C PHE A 349 -28.21 -0.71 -6.73
N LEU A 350 -28.71 -0.22 -5.60
CA LEU A 350 -29.04 -1.04 -4.44
C LEU A 350 -30.19 -2.02 -4.69
N LEU A 351 -31.14 -1.67 -5.57
CA LEU A 351 -32.21 -2.59 -5.96
C LEU A 351 -31.68 -3.84 -6.69
N PHE A 352 -30.53 -3.71 -7.37
CA PHE A 352 -29.95 -4.81 -8.14
C PHE A 352 -28.85 -5.58 -7.39
N PHE A 353 -28.10 -4.92 -6.49
CA PHE A 353 -26.79 -5.44 -6.07
C PHE A 353 -26.55 -5.60 -4.56
N ASN A 354 -27.42 -5.17 -3.64
CA ASN A 354 -26.95 -5.11 -2.28
C ASN A 354 -27.93 -5.49 -1.15
N ARG A 355 -27.37 -6.16 -0.12
CA ARG A 355 -28.08 -6.55 1.10
C ARG A 355 -27.40 -6.08 2.40
N SER A 356 -26.19 -5.50 2.37
CA SER A 356 -25.43 -5.05 3.53
C SER A 356 -25.53 -3.54 3.75
N ILE A 357 -25.77 -3.11 5.00
CA ILE A 357 -25.83 -1.69 5.37
C ILE A 357 -24.51 -0.97 5.02
N MET A 358 -23.38 -1.60 5.32
CA MET A 358 -22.06 -1.03 5.04
C MET A 358 -21.84 -0.78 3.55
N LEU A 359 -22.15 -1.76 2.71
CA LEU A 359 -22.05 -1.65 1.26
C LEU A 359 -23.02 -0.61 0.72
N SER A 360 -24.23 -0.53 1.28
CA SER A 360 -25.22 0.50 0.90
C SER A 360 -24.71 1.91 1.18
N LEU A 361 -24.16 2.16 2.37
CA LEU A 361 -23.56 3.44 2.72
C LEU A 361 -22.36 3.77 1.82
N THR A 362 -21.49 2.80 1.55
CA THR A 362 -20.34 2.99 0.67
C THR A 362 -20.78 3.33 -0.74
N THR A 363 -21.85 2.71 -1.25
CA THR A 363 -22.44 3.00 -2.58
C THR A 363 -22.92 4.45 -2.65
N VAL A 364 -23.72 4.90 -1.68
CA VAL A 364 -24.24 6.28 -1.62
C VAL A 364 -23.10 7.30 -1.58
N VAL A 365 -22.10 7.07 -0.72
CA VAL A 365 -20.96 7.97 -0.57
C VAL A 365 -20.12 8.02 -1.83
N SER A 366 -19.86 6.87 -2.48
CA SER A 366 -19.05 6.79 -3.70
C SER A 366 -19.72 7.49 -4.88
N PHE A 367 -21.01 7.26 -5.13
CA PHE A 367 -21.74 7.97 -6.20
C PHE A 367 -21.84 9.47 -5.89
N SER A 368 -22.04 9.87 -4.64
CA SER A 368 -22.03 11.28 -4.25
C SER A 368 -20.69 11.95 -4.52
N LEU A 369 -19.59 11.27 -4.22
CA LEU A 369 -18.23 11.75 -4.51
C LEU A 369 -18.02 11.91 -6.01
N ILE A 370 -18.34 10.89 -6.80
CA ILE A 370 -18.18 10.89 -8.26
C ILE A 370 -19.00 12.02 -8.90
N THR A 371 -20.27 12.14 -8.55
CA THR A 371 -21.17 13.17 -9.14
C THR A 371 -20.70 14.58 -8.79
N LEU A 372 -20.25 14.83 -7.56
CA LEU A 372 -19.71 16.12 -7.15
C LEU A 372 -18.40 16.47 -7.86
N ILE A 373 -17.54 15.50 -8.10
CA ILE A 373 -16.31 15.72 -8.87
C ILE A 373 -16.63 16.00 -10.33
N LEU A 374 -17.53 15.24 -10.95
CA LEU A 374 -17.98 15.46 -12.32
C LEU A 374 -18.60 16.87 -12.47
N LYS A 375 -19.41 17.31 -11.50
CA LYS A 375 -19.88 18.70 -11.45
C LYS A 375 -18.72 19.70 -11.49
N ASN A 376 -17.68 19.48 -10.66
CA ASN A 376 -16.52 20.36 -10.65
C ASN A 376 -15.78 20.38 -11.99
N PHE A 377 -15.68 19.25 -12.69
CA PHE A 377 -15.12 19.19 -14.04
C PHE A 377 -15.96 20.03 -15.02
N ILE A 378 -17.27 19.81 -15.05
CA ILE A 378 -18.19 20.51 -15.98
C ILE A 378 -18.15 22.03 -15.75
N MET A 379 -18.28 22.46 -14.49
CA MET A 379 -18.35 23.90 -14.14
C MET A 379 -17.03 24.65 -14.30
N ASN A 380 -15.91 23.95 -14.33
CA ASN A 380 -14.58 24.56 -14.40
C ASN A 380 -13.82 24.18 -15.68
N PHE A 381 -14.46 23.48 -16.62
CA PHE A 381 -13.80 22.98 -17.83
C PHE A 381 -13.13 24.11 -18.65
N ASN A 382 -13.80 25.26 -18.75
CA ASN A 382 -13.28 26.42 -19.50
C ASN A 382 -12.38 27.35 -18.66
N LYS A 383 -12.09 27.00 -17.40
CA LYS A 383 -11.25 27.84 -16.53
C LYS A 383 -9.80 27.32 -16.55
N VAL A 384 -8.86 28.25 -16.67
CA VAL A 384 -7.42 27.93 -16.49
C VAL A 384 -7.16 27.72 -15.01
N LEU A 385 -7.22 26.49 -14.54
CA LEU A 385 -6.93 26.12 -13.16
C LEU A 385 -5.55 25.47 -13.04
N SER A 386 -5.00 25.53 -11.83
CA SER A 386 -3.67 24.96 -11.59
C SER A 386 -3.64 23.43 -11.82
N PRO A 387 -2.54 22.86 -12.29
CA PRO A 387 -2.39 21.41 -12.41
C PRO A 387 -2.66 20.66 -11.09
N SER A 388 -2.35 21.28 -9.95
CA SER A 388 -2.63 20.74 -8.61
C SER A 388 -4.12 20.59 -8.32
N PHE A 389 -4.99 21.43 -8.90
CA PHE A 389 -6.43 21.29 -8.79
C PHE A 389 -6.90 20.02 -9.53
N TRP A 390 -6.52 19.91 -10.80
CA TRP A 390 -6.95 18.79 -11.64
C TRP A 390 -6.43 17.44 -11.14
N SER A 391 -5.16 17.37 -10.73
CA SER A 391 -4.57 16.14 -10.17
C SER A 391 -5.32 15.69 -8.90
N GLY A 392 -5.70 16.63 -8.03
CA GLY A 392 -6.51 16.31 -6.86
C GLY A 392 -7.89 15.78 -7.20
N GLN A 393 -8.59 16.40 -8.18
CA GLN A 393 -9.91 15.92 -8.61
C GLN A 393 -9.82 14.50 -9.21
N ILE A 394 -8.84 14.24 -10.09
CA ILE A 394 -8.65 12.93 -10.72
C ILE A 394 -8.33 11.86 -9.68
N ALA A 395 -7.45 12.15 -8.73
CA ALA A 395 -7.11 11.19 -7.67
C ALA A 395 -8.32 10.81 -6.81
N HIS A 396 -9.14 11.78 -6.41
CA HIS A 396 -10.34 11.50 -5.62
C HIS A 396 -11.46 10.83 -6.45
N LEU A 397 -11.56 11.14 -7.76
CA LEU A 397 -12.45 10.41 -8.65
C LEU A 397 -12.07 8.93 -8.72
N GLY A 398 -10.76 8.65 -8.84
CA GLY A 398 -10.24 7.27 -8.82
C GLY A 398 -10.62 6.51 -7.55
N LEU A 399 -10.59 7.15 -6.37
CA LEU A 399 -11.04 6.53 -5.12
C LEU A 399 -12.54 6.19 -5.14
N GLY A 400 -13.38 7.08 -5.68
CA GLY A 400 -14.81 6.81 -5.82
C GLY A 400 -15.09 5.63 -6.75
N VAL A 401 -14.39 5.58 -7.89
CA VAL A 401 -14.51 4.46 -8.86
C VAL A 401 -13.99 3.15 -8.24
N LEU A 402 -12.85 3.19 -7.55
CA LEU A 402 -12.30 2.03 -6.84
C LEU A 402 -13.30 1.47 -5.82
N ALA A 403 -13.93 2.35 -5.03
CA ALA A 403 -14.92 1.93 -4.04
C ALA A 403 -16.13 1.22 -4.70
N ILE A 404 -16.62 1.71 -5.85
CA ILE A 404 -17.67 1.02 -6.62
C ILE A 404 -17.16 -0.35 -7.12
N GLY A 405 -15.93 -0.44 -7.64
CA GLY A 405 -15.32 -1.71 -8.04
C GLY A 405 -15.25 -2.73 -6.91
N ILE A 406 -14.86 -2.29 -5.71
CA ILE A 406 -14.85 -3.12 -4.50
C ILE A 406 -16.24 -3.63 -4.16
N ILE A 407 -17.26 -2.76 -4.19
CA ILE A 407 -18.66 -3.14 -3.93
C ILE A 407 -19.14 -4.18 -4.95
N LEU A 408 -18.88 -3.96 -6.23
CA LEU A 408 -19.25 -4.91 -7.29
C LEU A 408 -18.57 -6.27 -7.07
N ASN A 409 -17.29 -6.28 -6.74
CA ASN A 409 -16.60 -7.53 -6.45
C ASN A 409 -17.23 -8.26 -5.25
N PHE A 410 -17.50 -7.57 -4.15
CA PHE A 410 -18.17 -8.17 -2.97
C PHE A 410 -19.57 -8.70 -3.25
N THR A 411 -20.30 -8.09 -4.18
CA THR A 411 -21.69 -8.47 -4.48
C THR A 411 -21.78 -9.54 -5.57
N GLN A 412 -20.78 -9.64 -6.43
CA GLN A 412 -20.79 -10.52 -7.60
C GLN A 412 -19.86 -11.73 -7.46
N SER A 413 -18.84 -11.64 -6.57
CA SER A 413 -17.95 -12.78 -6.35
C SER A 413 -18.64 -13.85 -5.52
N PHE A 414 -18.51 -15.08 -5.98
CA PHE A 414 -18.92 -16.28 -5.26
C PHE A 414 -17.71 -17.20 -5.14
N SER A 415 -17.38 -17.61 -3.94
CA SER A 415 -16.33 -18.59 -3.67
C SER A 415 -16.85 -19.62 -2.67
N GLN A 416 -16.60 -20.87 -2.92
CA GLN A 416 -16.97 -21.97 -2.05
C GLN A 416 -15.83 -22.99 -2.02
N GLU A 417 -15.44 -23.40 -0.82
CA GLU A 417 -14.45 -24.45 -0.63
C GLU A 417 -15.16 -25.80 -0.48
N PHE A 418 -14.66 -26.81 -1.15
CA PHE A 418 -15.17 -28.17 -1.09
C PHE A 418 -14.04 -29.16 -0.85
N GLU A 419 -14.27 -30.17 -0.04
CA GLU A 419 -13.53 -31.42 -0.12
C GLU A 419 -14.17 -32.28 -1.20
N VAL A 420 -13.39 -32.64 -2.20
CA VAL A 420 -13.93 -33.27 -3.40
C VAL A 420 -13.22 -34.57 -3.66
N ASN A 421 -13.98 -35.66 -3.86
CA ASN A 421 -13.49 -36.92 -4.39
C ASN A 421 -13.86 -37.04 -5.86
N SER A 422 -13.14 -37.91 -6.60
CA SER A 422 -13.48 -38.21 -7.99
C SER A 422 -14.96 -38.61 -8.12
N PHE A 423 -15.63 -38.11 -9.12
CA PHE A 423 -17.07 -38.35 -9.40
C PHE A 423 -18.08 -37.71 -8.44
N ASP A 424 -17.65 -36.83 -7.53
CA ASP A 424 -18.59 -36.11 -6.67
C ASP A 424 -19.39 -35.06 -7.47
N ASN A 425 -20.68 -34.97 -7.18
CA ASN A 425 -21.55 -33.93 -7.63
C ASN A 425 -21.56 -32.81 -6.59
N PHE A 426 -21.40 -31.58 -7.03
CA PHE A 426 -21.53 -30.44 -6.14
C PHE A 426 -22.33 -29.30 -6.77
N LEU A 427 -22.99 -28.53 -5.93
CA LEU A 427 -23.78 -27.39 -6.30
C LEU A 427 -22.91 -26.12 -6.19
N PHE A 428 -22.71 -25.43 -7.31
CA PHE A 428 -21.96 -24.18 -7.35
C PHE A 428 -22.85 -23.10 -7.98
N SER A 429 -23.23 -22.08 -7.22
CA SER A 429 -24.07 -20.97 -7.68
C SER A 429 -25.31 -21.42 -8.40
N GLU A 430 -26.25 -22.08 -7.92
CA GLU A 430 -27.50 -22.59 -8.55
C GLU A 430 -27.32 -23.62 -9.68
N ASN A 431 -26.07 -23.89 -10.12
CA ASN A 431 -25.78 -24.90 -11.13
C ASN A 431 -25.14 -26.15 -10.50
N ASN A 432 -25.55 -27.31 -10.97
CA ASN A 432 -24.93 -28.59 -10.59
C ASN A 432 -23.73 -28.85 -11.49
N TYR A 433 -22.60 -29.17 -10.88
CA TYR A 433 -21.37 -29.57 -11.56
C TYR A 433 -21.00 -30.98 -11.16
N LEU A 434 -20.51 -31.75 -12.13
CA LEU A 434 -19.97 -33.09 -11.90
C LEU A 434 -18.46 -33.05 -12.13
N ILE A 435 -17.71 -33.55 -11.18
CA ILE A 435 -16.27 -33.77 -11.34
C ILE A 435 -16.07 -35.14 -11.98
N TYR A 436 -15.57 -35.13 -13.20
CA TYR A 436 -15.37 -36.37 -13.96
C TYR A 436 -14.16 -37.15 -13.52
N ASP A 437 -13.08 -36.46 -13.19
CA ASP A 437 -11.83 -37.09 -12.79
C ASP A 437 -10.95 -36.12 -12.04
N VAL A 438 -10.11 -36.63 -11.15
CA VAL A 438 -9.08 -35.85 -10.47
C VAL A 438 -7.76 -36.25 -11.13
N VAL A 439 -7.26 -35.41 -12.02
CA VAL A 439 -5.96 -35.64 -12.66
C VAL A 439 -4.88 -35.15 -11.74
N GLU A 440 -4.11 -36.08 -11.20
CA GLU A 440 -2.93 -35.82 -10.41
C GLU A 440 -1.73 -35.62 -11.35
N GLU A 441 -1.28 -34.37 -11.49
CA GLU A 441 -0.10 -34.04 -12.25
C GLU A 441 1.09 -33.85 -11.29
N ASN A 442 1.90 -34.88 -11.16
CA ASN A 442 3.12 -34.86 -10.33
C ASN A 442 4.20 -34.02 -11.04
N LEU A 443 4.24 -32.73 -10.74
CA LEU A 443 5.39 -31.89 -11.04
C LEU A 443 6.46 -32.08 -9.96
N PRO A 444 7.76 -31.87 -10.25
CA PRO A 444 8.87 -32.19 -9.33
C PRO A 444 8.76 -31.58 -7.93
N GLU A 445 7.86 -30.65 -7.70
CA GLU A 445 7.70 -29.95 -6.42
C GLU A 445 6.26 -29.75 -5.95
N LYS A 446 5.24 -30.10 -6.73
CA LYS A 446 3.84 -29.97 -6.36
C LYS A 446 2.96 -30.97 -7.10
N THR A 447 2.05 -31.59 -6.38
CA THR A 447 0.91 -32.29 -6.95
C THR A 447 -0.15 -31.26 -7.32
N VAL A 448 -0.45 -31.11 -8.60
CA VAL A 448 -1.52 -30.24 -9.09
C VAL A 448 -2.72 -31.09 -9.41
N LEU A 449 -3.82 -30.86 -8.70
CA LEU A 449 -5.10 -31.48 -9.00
C LEU A 449 -5.82 -30.61 -10.03
N LYS A 450 -5.99 -31.11 -11.27
CA LYS A 450 -6.86 -30.52 -12.28
C LYS A 450 -8.23 -31.13 -12.15
N LEU A 451 -9.21 -30.30 -11.83
CA LEU A 451 -10.62 -30.72 -11.74
C LEU A 451 -11.34 -30.29 -13.03
N PRO A 452 -11.55 -31.19 -13.98
CA PRO A 452 -12.41 -30.91 -15.11
C PRO A 452 -13.86 -30.80 -14.63
N ILE A 453 -14.43 -29.60 -14.74
CA ILE A 453 -15.77 -29.27 -14.32
C ILE A 453 -16.65 -29.17 -15.56
N SER A 454 -17.76 -29.91 -15.60
CA SER A 454 -18.72 -29.79 -16.72
C SER A 454 -20.08 -29.29 -16.24
N ASN A 455 -20.63 -28.40 -17.03
CA ASN A 455 -21.95 -27.79 -16.83
C ASN A 455 -23.07 -28.73 -17.25
N GLY A 456 -23.18 -29.92 -16.67
CA GLY A 456 -24.25 -30.87 -17.02
C GLY A 456 -24.29 -31.36 -18.48
N LYS A 457 -23.40 -30.82 -19.34
CA LYS A 457 -23.20 -31.27 -20.72
C LYS A 457 -21.87 -32.02 -20.80
N ILE A 458 -21.95 -33.27 -21.23
CA ILE A 458 -20.80 -34.15 -21.45
C ILE A 458 -19.89 -33.50 -22.51
N THR A 459 -18.87 -32.79 -22.10
CA THR A 459 -17.76 -32.40 -22.98
C THR A 459 -16.66 -33.44 -22.80
N LYS A 460 -16.51 -34.36 -23.76
CA LYS A 460 -15.33 -35.21 -23.88
C LYS A 460 -14.12 -34.28 -24.11
N TYR A 461 -13.26 -34.19 -23.11
CA TYR A 461 -11.90 -33.73 -23.35
C TYR A 461 -11.09 -34.93 -23.86
N THR A 462 -10.80 -34.93 -25.14
CA THR A 462 -9.74 -35.75 -25.70
C THR A 462 -8.41 -35.20 -25.22
N SER A 463 -7.59 -36.12 -24.72
CA SER A 463 -6.19 -35.98 -24.27
C SER A 463 -5.35 -35.12 -25.20
#